data_8de9472752c2c9bfa5683c74b64befc4
#
_entry.id   8de9472752c2c9bfa5683c74b64befc4
#
_cell.length_a   1.000
_cell.length_b   1.000
_cell.length_c   1.000
_cell.angle_alpha   90.00
_cell.angle_beta   90.00
_cell.angle_gamma   90.00
#
_symmetry.space_group_name_H-M   'P 1'
#
loop_
_entity.id
_entity.type
_entity.pdbx_description
1 polymer ?
#
loop_
_entity_poly.entity_id
_entity_poly.type
_entity_poly.pdbx_seq_one_letter_code
_entity_poly.pdbx_strand_id
1 'polypeptide(L)'
;MIESMFPVLNAHLHLSPDSPYISNLLSERDRRGLNMVAAEMLSYCDGSITVEDIINKIIDNYKLEKKQDLYNGLVDFFVESKNLGYIVLNTKNHKIRPIISGSLRYYSPETIQIEITQQCPLRCKHCYVFAAPDKLVRMPLDLANKILDQSKELGVSNIVLTGGDPMMHPNFWEILDKASRFYRVNLLTSGYLINEKAAEKISKYRNVNVQISVDGIGITHNRFRGKDDAFERTINALKYLQKHNVKVAWAMTITENNFLDFEDCIKLAKKIGVGLFRPGIVFNSGRAENQFQDDIDFMRRVKQKISEFQEKYNDNNFRIDSVEGSTVQSNDSMEKANYEQINCGAGWNFCHVTAKGEVLACPIFPYELIDLNKDDLLSYFSKKDEMIHLLHSPKKGICKNCKFLERDNGCLAQGLLSSKSNQNCSWINLLTPEIKKRLKESVYTSN
;
A
#
# COMPACT_ATOMS: atom_id res chain seq x y z
N MET A 1 -21.57 -8.57 34.83
CA MET A 1 -20.29 -9.32 34.90
C MET A 1 -19.36 -9.02 33.71
N ILE A 2 -19.83 -8.95 32.45
CA ILE A 2 -19.00 -8.52 31.33
C ILE A 2 -18.74 -7.02 31.38
N GLU A 3 -19.65 -6.25 31.95
CA GLU A 3 -19.66 -4.81 32.08
C GLU A 3 -18.43 -4.27 32.83
N SER A 4 -17.96 -5.01 33.85
CA SER A 4 -16.78 -4.67 34.65
C SER A 4 -15.45 -5.12 34.01
N MET A 5 -15.48 -5.73 32.82
CA MET A 5 -14.28 -6.19 32.14
C MET A 5 -13.70 -5.13 31.21
N PHE A 6 -12.39 -5.18 30.96
CA PHE A 6 -11.62 -4.25 30.15
C PHE A 6 -11.42 -4.86 28.76
N PRO A 7 -12.12 -4.37 27.71
CA PRO A 7 -12.01 -4.90 26.36
C PRO A 7 -10.74 -4.43 25.68
N VAL A 8 -10.05 -5.34 25.00
CA VAL A 8 -8.88 -5.07 24.17
C VAL A 8 -9.16 -5.55 22.75
N LEU A 9 -9.01 -4.68 21.78
CA LEU A 9 -9.17 -5.00 20.37
C LEU A 9 -8.09 -6.00 19.93
N ASN A 10 -8.53 -7.13 19.37
CA ASN A 10 -7.69 -8.22 18.84
C ASN A 10 -7.85 -8.38 17.34
N ALA A 11 -8.16 -7.29 16.65
CA ALA A 11 -8.44 -7.22 15.22
C ALA A 11 -7.93 -5.90 14.66
N HIS A 12 -7.90 -5.76 13.34
CA HIS A 12 -7.68 -4.47 12.67
C HIS A 12 -9.03 -3.78 12.47
N LEU A 13 -9.21 -2.61 13.03
CA LEU A 13 -10.37 -1.75 12.85
C LEU A 13 -10.04 -0.62 11.89
N HIS A 14 -10.80 -0.52 10.79
CA HIS A 14 -10.74 0.63 9.90
C HIS A 14 -11.96 1.52 10.14
N LEU A 15 -11.72 2.76 10.50
CA LEU A 15 -12.74 3.79 10.69
C LEU A 15 -12.98 4.52 9.37
N SER A 16 -14.25 4.77 9.05
CA SER A 16 -14.66 5.55 7.89
C SER A 16 -16.01 6.23 8.18
N PRO A 17 -16.31 7.40 7.60
CA PRO A 17 -17.57 8.11 7.85
C PRO A 17 -18.83 7.35 7.41
N ASP A 18 -18.73 6.46 6.43
CA ASP A 18 -19.88 5.74 5.87
C ASP A 18 -19.72 4.22 5.78
N SER A 19 -18.50 3.71 5.89
CA SER A 19 -18.21 2.29 5.64
C SER A 19 -17.07 1.75 6.52
N PRO A 20 -17.15 1.90 7.86
CA PRO A 20 -16.14 1.31 8.73
C PRO A 20 -16.20 -0.23 8.66
N TYR A 21 -15.06 -0.86 8.86
CA TYR A 21 -14.98 -2.32 8.87
C TYR A 21 -13.97 -2.85 9.88
N ILE A 22 -14.13 -4.12 10.23
CA ILE A 22 -13.18 -4.88 11.04
C ILE A 22 -12.67 -6.08 10.25
N SER A 23 -11.40 -6.42 10.42
CA SER A 23 -10.78 -7.60 9.83
C SER A 23 -9.92 -8.34 10.83
N ASN A 24 -9.78 -9.66 10.66
CA ASN A 24 -8.91 -10.47 11.49
C ASN A 24 -7.43 -10.10 11.21
N LEU A 25 -6.57 -10.09 12.24
CA LEU A 25 -5.14 -9.79 12.11
C LEU A 25 -4.38 -10.77 11.20
N LEU A 26 -4.87 -11.99 11.04
CA LEU A 26 -4.27 -13.02 10.20
C LEU A 26 -4.81 -13.02 8.75
N SER A 27 -5.93 -12.35 8.51
CA SER A 27 -6.61 -12.31 7.22
C SER A 27 -7.24 -10.95 7.00
N GLU A 28 -6.46 -10.00 6.49
CA GLU A 28 -6.96 -8.66 6.11
C GLU A 28 -8.05 -8.71 5.01
N ARG A 29 -8.27 -9.88 4.42
CA ARG A 29 -9.25 -10.12 3.35
C ARG A 29 -10.65 -10.41 3.88
N ASP A 30 -10.76 -10.86 5.13
CA ASP A 30 -12.04 -11.16 5.79
C ASP A 30 -12.57 -9.90 6.48
N ARG A 31 -13.07 -8.95 5.68
CA ARG A 31 -13.59 -7.67 6.15
C ARG A 31 -15.07 -7.78 6.45
N ARG A 32 -15.45 -7.42 7.67
CA ARG A 32 -16.86 -7.30 8.09
C ARG A 32 -17.22 -5.83 8.26
N GLY A 33 -18.21 -5.35 7.51
CA GLY A 33 -18.75 -4.00 7.65
C GLY A 33 -19.35 -3.78 9.04
N LEU A 34 -19.18 -2.58 9.55
CA LEU A 34 -19.73 -2.14 10.83
C LEU A 34 -20.63 -0.91 10.61
N ASN A 35 -21.59 -0.70 11.52
CA ASN A 35 -22.20 0.62 11.63
C ASN A 35 -21.29 1.56 12.44
N MET A 36 -21.58 2.87 12.40
CA MET A 36 -20.76 3.89 13.04
C MET A 36 -20.64 3.70 14.55
N VAL A 37 -21.74 3.32 15.23
CA VAL A 37 -21.76 3.12 16.68
C VAL A 37 -20.88 1.92 17.06
N ALA A 38 -21.00 0.81 16.36
CA ALA A 38 -20.17 -0.37 16.56
C ALA A 38 -18.67 -0.08 16.35
N ALA A 39 -18.33 0.67 15.30
CA ALA A 39 -16.96 1.08 15.03
C ALA A 39 -16.40 2.00 16.13
N GLU A 40 -17.21 2.95 16.61
CA GLU A 40 -16.81 3.83 17.72
C GLU A 40 -16.63 3.05 19.03
N MET A 41 -17.55 2.12 19.37
CA MET A 41 -17.40 1.25 20.54
C MET A 41 -16.09 0.46 20.51
N LEU A 42 -15.79 -0.17 19.39
CA LEU A 42 -14.54 -0.94 19.22
C LEU A 42 -13.29 -0.06 19.25
N SER A 43 -13.40 1.21 18.86
CA SER A 43 -12.26 2.15 18.91
C SER A 43 -11.79 2.47 20.33
N TYR A 44 -12.68 2.33 21.31
CA TYR A 44 -12.36 2.49 22.73
C TYR A 44 -11.80 1.22 23.39
N CYS A 45 -11.74 0.09 22.68
CA CYS A 45 -11.25 -1.18 23.23
C CYS A 45 -9.71 -1.22 23.27
N ASP A 46 -9.11 -0.39 24.12
CA ASP A 46 -7.66 -0.34 24.36
C ASP A 46 -7.27 -0.94 25.74
N GLY A 47 -8.23 -1.48 26.49
CA GLY A 47 -8.03 -2.08 27.81
C GLY A 47 -7.93 -1.07 28.95
N SER A 48 -8.16 0.24 28.71
CA SER A 48 -8.03 1.29 29.74
C SER A 48 -9.32 1.54 30.52
N ILE A 49 -10.48 1.28 29.93
CA ILE A 49 -11.81 1.50 30.51
C ILE A 49 -12.68 0.24 30.38
N THR A 50 -13.71 0.14 31.20
CA THR A 50 -14.60 -1.04 31.21
C THR A 50 -15.59 -1.01 30.05
N VAL A 51 -16.24 -2.15 29.80
CA VAL A 51 -17.38 -2.24 28.86
C VAL A 51 -18.48 -1.25 29.25
N GLU A 52 -18.80 -1.15 30.56
CA GLU A 52 -19.81 -0.21 31.08
C GLU A 52 -19.43 1.23 30.79
N ASP A 53 -18.15 1.62 31.00
CA ASP A 53 -17.67 2.97 30.69
C ASP A 53 -17.82 3.30 29.20
N ILE A 54 -17.51 2.34 28.31
CA ILE A 54 -17.68 2.52 26.87
C ILE A 54 -19.15 2.72 26.51
N ILE A 55 -20.05 1.86 27.05
CA ILE A 55 -21.48 1.97 26.80
C ILE A 55 -22.02 3.32 27.28
N ASN A 56 -21.68 3.77 28.49
CA ASN A 56 -22.09 5.08 28.99
C ASN A 56 -21.58 6.20 28.08
N LYS A 57 -20.34 6.14 27.64
CA LYS A 57 -19.75 7.12 26.72
C LYS A 57 -20.49 7.20 25.38
N ILE A 58 -20.93 6.08 24.83
CA ILE A 58 -21.74 6.03 23.60
C ILE A 58 -23.11 6.64 23.85
N ILE A 59 -23.79 6.25 24.93
CA ILE A 59 -25.09 6.82 25.30
C ILE A 59 -25.00 8.34 25.37
N ASP A 60 -23.97 8.86 26.04
CA ASP A 60 -23.77 10.31 26.24
C ASP A 60 -23.41 11.01 24.89
N ASN A 61 -22.51 10.45 24.09
CA ASN A 61 -22.11 11.02 22.80
C ASN A 61 -23.29 11.18 21.83
N TYR A 62 -24.15 10.16 21.77
CA TYR A 62 -25.33 10.15 20.89
C TYR A 62 -26.60 10.67 21.55
N LYS A 63 -26.53 11.14 22.81
CA LYS A 63 -27.69 11.66 23.60
C LYS A 63 -28.85 10.68 23.59
N LEU A 64 -28.55 9.39 23.77
CA LEU A 64 -29.57 8.34 23.78
C LEU A 64 -30.29 8.26 25.12
N GLU A 65 -31.60 7.93 25.09
CA GLU A 65 -32.31 7.59 26.32
C GLU A 65 -31.78 6.28 26.92
N LYS A 66 -31.50 6.28 28.23
CA LYS A 66 -31.02 5.09 28.97
C LYS A 66 -32.17 4.07 29.15
N LYS A 67 -32.54 3.36 28.09
CA LYS A 67 -33.52 2.25 28.12
C LYS A 67 -32.78 0.94 28.37
N GLN A 68 -33.37 0.04 29.19
CA GLN A 68 -32.74 -1.24 29.50
C GLN A 68 -32.46 -2.11 28.28
N ASP A 69 -33.40 -2.13 27.31
CA ASP A 69 -33.24 -2.91 26.08
C ASP A 69 -32.09 -2.40 25.23
N LEU A 70 -31.90 -1.07 25.13
CA LEU A 70 -30.75 -0.47 24.44
C LEU A 70 -29.44 -0.88 25.13
N TYR A 71 -29.37 -0.74 26.44
CA TYR A 71 -28.20 -1.10 27.21
C TYR A 71 -27.83 -2.57 27.02
N ASN A 72 -28.81 -3.47 27.13
CA ASN A 72 -28.63 -4.91 26.92
C ASN A 72 -28.10 -5.19 25.49
N GLY A 73 -28.65 -4.55 24.45
CA GLY A 73 -28.19 -4.70 23.07
C GLY A 73 -26.74 -4.26 22.87
N LEU A 74 -26.29 -3.20 23.57
CA LEU A 74 -24.89 -2.76 23.55
C LEU A 74 -23.96 -3.74 24.29
N VAL A 75 -24.41 -4.37 25.38
CA VAL A 75 -23.69 -5.45 26.09
C VAL A 75 -23.56 -6.67 25.18
N ASP A 76 -24.65 -7.09 24.52
CA ASP A 76 -24.69 -8.23 23.62
C ASP A 76 -23.70 -8.06 22.44
N PHE A 77 -23.52 -6.84 21.96
CA PHE A 77 -22.49 -6.54 20.94
C PHE A 77 -21.07 -6.89 21.42
N PHE A 78 -20.70 -6.61 22.68
CA PHE A 78 -19.41 -7.00 23.22
C PHE A 78 -19.30 -8.52 23.40
N VAL A 79 -20.38 -9.19 23.77
CA VAL A 79 -20.42 -10.68 23.85
C VAL A 79 -20.17 -11.28 22.47
N GLU A 80 -20.88 -10.78 21.44
CA GLU A 80 -20.69 -11.24 20.05
C GLU A 80 -19.27 -10.95 19.56
N SER A 81 -18.77 -9.74 19.77
CA SER A 81 -17.41 -9.34 19.35
C SER A 81 -16.33 -10.21 20.00
N LYS A 82 -16.49 -10.61 21.26
CA LYS A 82 -15.62 -11.59 21.94
C LYS A 82 -15.73 -12.96 21.28
N ASN A 83 -16.94 -13.45 21.03
CA ASN A 83 -17.18 -14.77 20.44
C ASN A 83 -16.60 -14.87 19.02
N LEU A 84 -16.61 -13.77 18.27
CA LEU A 84 -15.99 -13.66 16.95
C LEU A 84 -14.45 -13.45 17.01
N GLY A 85 -13.88 -13.31 18.20
CA GLY A 85 -12.44 -13.12 18.38
C GLY A 85 -11.93 -11.72 18.07
N TYR A 86 -12.83 -10.74 17.88
CA TYR A 86 -12.45 -9.34 17.59
C TYR A 86 -11.93 -8.60 18.82
N ILE A 87 -12.37 -8.99 20.00
CA ILE A 87 -11.88 -8.45 21.28
C ILE A 87 -11.52 -9.57 22.26
N VAL A 88 -10.62 -9.22 23.19
CA VAL A 88 -10.32 -10.01 24.38
C VAL A 88 -10.79 -9.22 25.59
N LEU A 89 -11.41 -9.89 26.56
CA LEU A 89 -11.90 -9.27 27.80
C LEU A 89 -10.96 -9.59 28.96
N ASN A 90 -10.37 -8.59 29.55
CA ASN A 90 -9.48 -8.72 30.70
C ASN A 90 -10.18 -8.33 32.00
N THR A 91 -9.78 -8.95 33.13
CA THR A 91 -10.29 -8.61 34.46
C THR A 91 -9.55 -7.44 35.10
N LYS A 92 -8.41 -7.03 34.53
CA LYS A 92 -7.59 -5.93 35.02
C LYS A 92 -7.37 -4.91 33.92
N ASN A 93 -7.32 -3.65 34.30
CA ASN A 93 -6.89 -2.59 33.38
C ASN A 93 -5.46 -2.85 32.89
N HIS A 94 -5.31 -2.92 31.57
CA HIS A 94 -4.02 -3.04 30.90
C HIS A 94 -4.11 -2.35 29.53
N LYS A 95 -3.66 -1.12 29.45
CA LYS A 95 -3.74 -0.34 28.24
C LYS A 95 -2.80 -0.87 27.15
N ILE A 96 -3.38 -1.25 26.02
CA ILE A 96 -2.68 -1.73 24.84
C ILE A 96 -3.05 -0.81 23.67
N ARG A 97 -2.08 -0.46 22.83
CA ARG A 97 -2.38 0.32 21.62
C ARG A 97 -3.10 -0.57 20.60
N PRO A 98 -4.37 -0.31 20.29
CA PRO A 98 -5.12 -1.09 19.33
C PRO A 98 -4.64 -0.82 17.90
N ILE A 99 -4.88 -1.76 16.98
CA ILE A 99 -4.59 -1.59 15.55
C ILE A 99 -5.81 -0.94 14.91
N ILE A 100 -5.77 0.38 14.83
CA ILE A 100 -6.84 1.20 14.25
C ILE A 100 -6.24 2.04 13.12
N SER A 101 -6.95 2.10 12.00
CA SER A 101 -6.67 3.00 10.88
C SER A 101 -7.92 3.79 10.50
N GLY A 102 -7.73 4.86 9.72
CA GLY A 102 -8.82 5.71 9.27
C GLY A 102 -9.41 6.62 10.34
N SER A 103 -10.54 7.24 10.06
CA SER A 103 -11.21 8.23 10.88
C SER A 103 -12.73 8.19 10.69
N LEU A 104 -13.51 8.44 11.72
CA LEU A 104 -14.96 8.63 11.59
C LEU A 104 -15.32 10.02 10.99
N ARG A 105 -14.33 10.90 10.83
CA ARG A 105 -14.49 12.25 10.31
C ARG A 105 -14.04 12.41 8.87
N TYR A 106 -13.06 11.60 8.43
CA TYR A 106 -12.39 11.74 7.14
C TYR A 106 -12.50 10.44 6.32
N TYR A 107 -12.64 10.57 4.99
CA TYR A 107 -12.56 9.46 4.03
C TYR A 107 -11.09 9.09 3.75
N SER A 108 -10.41 8.70 4.79
CA SER A 108 -8.95 8.56 4.83
C SER A 108 -8.45 7.37 4.05
N PRO A 109 -7.35 7.48 3.29
CA PRO A 109 -6.66 6.32 2.75
C PRO A 109 -5.98 5.54 3.90
N GLU A 110 -5.86 4.24 3.73
CA GLU A 110 -5.09 3.40 4.66
C GLU A 110 -3.58 3.60 4.47
N THR A 111 -3.17 3.88 3.23
CA THR A 111 -1.76 4.01 2.86
C THR A 111 -1.51 5.26 2.03
N ILE A 112 -0.50 6.04 2.40
CA ILE A 112 0.02 7.14 1.57
C ILE A 112 1.46 6.81 1.16
N GLN A 113 1.71 6.78 -0.16
CA GLN A 113 3.04 6.67 -0.71
C GLN A 113 3.60 8.08 -0.97
N ILE A 114 4.76 8.37 -0.40
CA ILE A 114 5.39 9.69 -0.48
C ILE A 114 6.71 9.57 -1.26
N GLU A 115 6.76 10.18 -2.43
CA GLU A 115 7.97 10.36 -3.21
C GLU A 115 8.70 11.59 -2.67
N ILE A 116 9.75 11.38 -1.86
CA ILE A 116 10.47 12.52 -1.25
C ILE A 116 11.53 13.13 -2.17
N THR A 117 11.94 12.42 -3.23
CA THR A 117 12.90 12.92 -4.23
C THR A 117 12.80 12.17 -5.54
N GLN A 118 13.17 12.79 -6.66
CA GLN A 118 13.39 12.13 -7.95
C GLN A 118 14.87 11.82 -8.19
N GLN A 119 15.76 12.24 -7.29
CA GLN A 119 17.17 11.92 -7.40
C GLN A 119 17.42 10.44 -7.06
N CYS A 120 18.25 9.77 -7.87
CA CYS A 120 18.59 8.35 -7.72
C CYS A 120 20.02 8.11 -8.17
N PRO A 121 20.82 7.27 -7.49
CA PRO A 121 22.17 6.95 -7.96
C PRO A 121 22.19 6.10 -9.23
N LEU A 122 21.04 5.59 -9.65
CA LEU A 122 20.85 4.68 -10.78
C LEU A 122 20.03 5.31 -11.91
N ARG A 123 20.08 4.69 -13.14
CA ARG A 123 19.29 5.03 -14.31
C ARG A 123 18.59 3.79 -14.88
N CYS A 124 17.68 3.20 -14.10
CA CYS A 124 17.01 1.95 -14.47
C CYS A 124 16.18 2.09 -15.76
N LYS A 125 16.22 1.07 -16.61
CA LYS A 125 15.50 1.05 -17.91
C LYS A 125 13.97 1.14 -17.75
N HIS A 126 13.43 0.61 -16.65
CA HIS A 126 11.98 0.56 -16.36
C HIS A 126 11.46 1.67 -15.44
N CYS A 127 12.28 2.67 -15.13
CA CYS A 127 11.89 3.68 -14.13
C CYS A 127 10.75 4.57 -14.62
N TYR A 128 9.59 4.47 -13.98
CA TYR A 128 8.39 5.24 -14.36
C TYR A 128 8.48 6.72 -13.95
N VAL A 129 9.33 7.08 -12.97
CA VAL A 129 9.52 8.48 -12.53
C VAL A 129 10.70 9.17 -13.20
N PHE A 130 11.38 8.53 -14.16
CA PHE A 130 12.59 9.04 -14.81
C PHE A 130 13.71 9.43 -13.84
N ALA A 131 13.77 8.82 -12.66
CA ALA A 131 14.77 9.12 -11.64
C ALA A 131 16.20 8.93 -12.17
N ALA A 132 17.09 9.83 -11.75
CA ALA A 132 18.49 9.85 -12.20
C ALA A 132 19.36 10.65 -11.21
N PRO A 133 20.70 10.53 -11.26
CA PRO A 133 21.60 11.27 -10.36
C PRO A 133 21.47 12.79 -10.47
N ASP A 134 21.14 13.30 -11.64
CA ASP A 134 20.99 14.71 -11.98
C ASP A 134 19.56 15.27 -11.82
N LYS A 135 18.59 14.43 -11.47
CA LYS A 135 17.21 14.88 -11.17
C LYS A 135 17.14 15.43 -9.73
N LEU A 136 17.35 16.75 -9.60
CA LEU A 136 17.44 17.41 -8.29
C LEU A 136 16.07 17.81 -7.69
N VAL A 137 14.97 17.23 -8.18
CA VAL A 137 13.64 17.46 -7.61
C VAL A 137 13.57 16.78 -6.24
N ARG A 138 13.26 17.56 -5.21
CA ARG A 138 13.17 17.10 -3.81
C ARG A 138 11.98 17.75 -3.14
N MET A 139 11.27 16.99 -2.35
CA MET A 139 10.19 17.50 -1.52
C MET A 139 10.78 18.41 -0.42
N PRO A 140 10.28 19.64 -0.23
CA PRO A 140 10.68 20.44 0.91
C PRO A 140 10.39 19.72 2.24
N LEU A 141 11.29 19.85 3.22
CA LEU A 141 11.13 19.20 4.52
C LEU A 141 9.81 19.60 5.22
N ASP A 142 9.45 20.88 5.15
CA ASP A 142 8.21 21.40 5.74
C ASP A 142 6.98 20.76 5.11
N LEU A 143 6.99 20.54 3.79
CA LEU A 143 5.92 19.84 3.09
C LEU A 143 5.85 18.36 3.52
N ALA A 144 6.99 17.66 3.60
CA ALA A 144 7.02 16.29 4.10
C ALA A 144 6.47 16.21 5.54
N ASN A 145 6.85 17.16 6.39
CA ASN A 145 6.36 17.26 7.75
C ASN A 145 4.84 17.52 7.83
N LYS A 146 4.32 18.45 6.99
CA LYS A 146 2.89 18.74 6.88
C LYS A 146 2.11 17.49 6.47
N ILE A 147 2.59 16.76 5.45
CA ILE A 147 1.96 15.52 4.98
C ILE A 147 1.89 14.48 6.12
N LEU A 148 2.99 14.27 6.83
CA LEU A 148 3.01 13.31 7.95
C LEU A 148 2.09 13.73 9.09
N ASP A 149 2.02 15.02 9.45
CA ASP A 149 1.14 15.50 10.52
C ASP A 149 -0.34 15.34 10.14
N GLN A 150 -0.72 15.71 8.90
CA GLN A 150 -2.08 15.55 8.40
C GLN A 150 -2.46 14.07 8.23
N SER A 151 -1.53 13.22 7.77
CA SER A 151 -1.73 11.76 7.69
C SER A 151 -2.06 11.15 9.06
N LYS A 152 -1.48 11.70 10.15
CA LYS A 152 -1.78 11.25 11.51
C LYS A 152 -3.21 11.63 11.91
N GLU A 153 -3.65 12.84 11.61
CA GLU A 153 -5.02 13.29 11.89
C GLU A 153 -6.05 12.51 11.07
N LEU A 154 -5.72 12.19 9.83
CA LEU A 154 -6.51 11.30 8.97
C LEU A 154 -6.58 9.86 9.49
N GLY A 155 -5.72 9.43 10.41
CA GLY A 155 -5.65 8.04 10.87
C GLY A 155 -5.00 7.09 9.87
N VAL A 156 -4.15 7.60 8.97
CA VAL A 156 -3.37 6.75 8.05
C VAL A 156 -2.50 5.78 8.85
N SER A 157 -2.49 4.50 8.47
CA SER A 157 -1.73 3.47 9.19
C SER A 157 -0.37 3.17 8.57
N ASN A 158 -0.25 3.33 7.25
CA ASN A 158 0.94 2.96 6.50
C ASN A 158 1.49 4.14 5.71
N ILE A 159 2.79 4.39 5.83
CA ILE A 159 3.53 5.30 4.96
C ILE A 159 4.51 4.48 4.11
N VAL A 160 4.48 4.70 2.82
CA VAL A 160 5.49 4.18 1.90
C VAL A 160 6.42 5.32 1.54
N LEU A 161 7.67 5.27 2.01
CA LEU A 161 8.69 6.23 1.62
C LEU A 161 9.42 5.73 0.37
N THR A 162 9.37 6.54 -0.67
CA THR A 162 9.93 6.22 -1.97
C THR A 162 10.51 7.47 -2.64
N GLY A 163 10.87 7.32 -3.91
CA GLY A 163 11.37 8.41 -4.73
C GLY A 163 12.08 7.88 -5.97
N GLY A 164 13.11 8.58 -6.39
CA GLY A 164 14.17 7.95 -7.16
C GLY A 164 14.87 6.90 -6.29
N ASP A 165 15.65 7.38 -5.33
CA ASP A 165 16.01 6.63 -4.13
C ASP A 165 15.87 7.56 -2.93
N PRO A 166 15.01 7.25 -1.94
CA PRO A 166 14.70 8.16 -0.84
C PRO A 166 15.94 8.53 -0.02
N MET A 167 16.96 7.69 0.03
CA MET A 167 18.21 7.96 0.75
C MET A 167 19.06 9.06 0.09
N MET A 168 18.72 9.50 -1.14
CA MET A 168 19.32 10.69 -1.79
C MET A 168 18.76 12.01 -1.25
N HIS A 169 17.65 11.98 -0.49
CA HIS A 169 17.09 13.19 0.10
C HIS A 169 17.95 13.66 1.29
N PRO A 170 18.34 14.94 1.36
CA PRO A 170 19.25 15.43 2.42
C PRO A 170 18.67 15.23 3.84
N ASN A 171 17.34 15.35 3.99
CA ASN A 171 16.64 15.16 5.25
C ASN A 171 16.01 13.77 5.39
N PHE A 172 16.47 12.76 4.64
CA PHE A 172 15.92 11.40 4.67
C PHE A 172 15.74 10.85 6.09
N TRP A 173 16.79 10.95 6.90
CA TRP A 173 16.76 10.41 8.25
C TRP A 173 15.77 11.11 9.18
N GLU A 174 15.58 12.40 9.00
CA GLU A 174 14.62 13.19 9.78
C GLU A 174 13.18 12.82 9.40
N ILE A 175 12.91 12.68 8.11
CA ILE A 175 11.61 12.25 7.58
C ILE A 175 11.29 10.82 8.06
N LEU A 176 12.28 9.89 7.95
CA LEU A 176 12.11 8.51 8.40
C LEU A 176 11.87 8.43 9.91
N ASP A 177 12.61 9.20 10.71
CA ASP A 177 12.46 9.26 12.16
C ASP A 177 11.03 9.72 12.53
N LYS A 178 10.56 10.81 11.92
CA LYS A 178 9.20 11.31 12.16
C LYS A 178 8.14 10.30 11.71
N ALA A 179 8.27 9.73 10.52
CA ALA A 179 7.33 8.73 10.01
C ALA A 179 7.26 7.49 10.91
N SER A 180 8.41 6.98 11.36
CA SER A 180 8.47 5.78 12.19
C SER A 180 7.86 5.93 13.58
N ARG A 181 7.63 7.14 14.09
CA ARG A 181 6.98 7.36 15.39
C ARG A 181 5.49 7.03 15.36
N PHE A 182 4.84 7.17 14.20
CA PHE A 182 3.38 7.11 14.10
C PHE A 182 2.87 6.01 13.19
N TYR A 183 3.64 5.57 12.17
CA TYR A 183 3.19 4.72 11.09
C TYR A 183 3.99 3.41 11.00
N ARG A 184 3.42 2.40 10.36
CA ARG A 184 4.23 1.38 9.71
C ARG A 184 4.85 2.01 8.48
N VAL A 185 6.16 1.92 8.35
CA VAL A 185 6.89 2.50 7.22
C VAL A 185 7.43 1.40 6.34
N ASN A 186 7.12 1.47 5.05
CA ASN A 186 7.74 0.66 4.02
C ASN A 186 8.72 1.55 3.25
N LEU A 187 10.00 1.32 3.43
CA LEU A 187 11.08 2.02 2.74
C LEU A 187 11.39 1.30 1.43
N LEU A 188 11.08 1.93 0.28
CA LEU A 188 11.40 1.40 -1.04
C LEU A 188 12.69 2.02 -1.55
N THR A 189 13.73 1.22 -1.73
CA THR A 189 15.05 1.69 -2.15
C THR A 189 15.73 0.69 -3.10
N SER A 190 16.70 1.18 -3.85
CA SER A 190 17.59 0.32 -4.62
C SER A 190 18.57 -0.49 -3.75
N GLY A 191 18.76 -0.08 -2.50
CA GLY A 191 19.81 -0.61 -1.62
C GLY A 191 21.22 -0.08 -1.90
N TYR A 192 21.41 0.60 -3.03
CA TYR A 192 22.73 1.06 -3.49
C TYR A 192 23.49 1.92 -2.48
N LEU A 193 22.75 2.69 -1.66
CA LEU A 193 23.31 3.60 -0.64
C LEU A 193 23.36 2.99 0.76
N ILE A 194 22.85 1.77 0.95
CA ILE A 194 22.84 1.12 2.26
C ILE A 194 24.21 0.47 2.52
N ASN A 195 24.98 1.10 3.37
CA ASN A 195 26.15 0.49 3.99
C ASN A 195 25.79 -0.07 5.39
N GLU A 196 26.76 -0.68 6.07
CA GLU A 196 26.53 -1.31 7.37
C GLU A 196 26.02 -0.32 8.45
N LYS A 197 26.56 0.91 8.47
CA LYS A 197 26.10 1.96 9.40
C LYS A 197 24.65 2.37 9.14
N ALA A 198 24.27 2.46 7.88
CA ALA A 198 22.88 2.75 7.51
C ALA A 198 21.94 1.60 7.91
N ALA A 199 22.33 0.34 7.69
CA ALA A 199 21.57 -0.83 8.10
C ALA A 199 21.41 -0.90 9.63
N GLU A 200 22.48 -0.65 10.39
CA GLU A 200 22.42 -0.54 11.85
C GLU A 200 21.47 0.59 12.31
N LYS A 201 21.50 1.74 11.63
CA LYS A 201 20.57 2.85 11.97
C LYS A 201 19.13 2.48 11.67
N ILE A 202 18.84 1.84 10.52
CA ILE A 202 17.50 1.37 10.15
C ILE A 202 16.99 0.34 11.17
N SER A 203 17.83 -0.56 11.68
CA SER A 203 17.42 -1.60 12.64
C SER A 203 16.88 -1.06 13.97
N LYS A 204 17.14 0.21 14.30
CA LYS A 204 16.60 0.88 15.49
C LYS A 204 15.10 1.19 15.37
N TYR A 205 14.54 1.17 14.17
CA TYR A 205 13.13 1.40 13.90
C TYR A 205 12.36 0.09 13.78
N ARG A 206 11.61 -0.30 14.81
CA ARG A 206 10.89 -1.59 14.88
C ARG A 206 9.75 -1.75 13.87
N ASN A 207 9.22 -0.66 13.39
CA ASN A 207 8.07 -0.58 12.48
C ASN A 207 8.46 -0.17 11.04
N VAL A 208 9.73 -0.20 10.71
CA VAL A 208 10.25 0.05 9.36
C VAL A 208 10.58 -1.28 8.70
N ASN A 209 9.93 -1.55 7.56
CA ASN A 209 10.28 -2.63 6.66
C ASN A 209 11.02 -2.05 5.45
N VAL A 210 12.00 -2.76 4.93
CA VAL A 210 12.77 -2.32 3.77
C VAL A 210 12.45 -3.20 2.58
N GLN A 211 12.08 -2.61 1.45
CA GLN A 211 11.99 -3.30 0.18
C GLN A 211 13.16 -2.91 -0.70
N ILE A 212 13.95 -3.90 -1.08
CA ILE A 212 15.11 -3.75 -1.96
C ILE A 212 14.76 -4.24 -3.36
N SER A 213 15.07 -3.42 -4.36
CA SER A 213 14.78 -3.73 -5.75
C SER A 213 15.97 -4.45 -6.41
N VAL A 214 15.80 -5.71 -6.83
CA VAL A 214 16.82 -6.51 -7.53
C VAL A 214 16.23 -7.21 -8.74
N ASP A 215 16.72 -6.90 -9.94
CA ASP A 215 16.12 -7.32 -11.22
C ASP A 215 16.99 -8.27 -12.02
N GLY A 216 17.67 -9.18 -11.37
CA GLY A 216 18.50 -10.20 -12.02
C GLY A 216 19.79 -10.46 -11.24
N ILE A 217 20.64 -11.33 -11.77
CA ILE A 217 21.90 -11.73 -11.18
C ILE A 217 23.08 -11.04 -11.89
N GLY A 218 24.00 -10.49 -11.13
CA GLY A 218 25.26 -9.93 -11.64
C GLY A 218 25.04 -8.88 -12.74
N ILE A 219 25.56 -9.19 -13.92
CA ILE A 219 25.54 -8.28 -15.08
C ILE A 219 24.12 -7.95 -15.58
N THR A 220 23.17 -8.88 -15.44
CA THR A 220 21.77 -8.64 -15.81
C THR A 220 21.19 -7.50 -14.98
N HIS A 221 21.37 -7.56 -13.64
CA HIS A 221 20.95 -6.48 -12.75
C HIS A 221 21.65 -5.16 -13.09
N ASN A 222 22.96 -5.18 -13.29
CA ASN A 222 23.76 -3.98 -13.57
C ASN A 222 23.27 -3.28 -14.85
N ARG A 223 23.06 -4.04 -15.94
CA ARG A 223 22.53 -3.52 -17.20
C ARG A 223 21.11 -2.97 -17.06
N PHE A 224 20.29 -3.60 -16.23
CA PHE A 224 18.91 -3.19 -16.01
C PHE A 224 18.85 -1.90 -15.17
N ARG A 225 19.73 -1.79 -14.18
CA ARG A 225 19.82 -0.64 -13.26
C ARG A 225 20.71 0.48 -13.80
N GLY A 226 21.47 0.26 -14.87
CA GLY A 226 22.30 1.24 -15.54
C GLY A 226 23.55 1.64 -14.75
N LYS A 227 24.15 0.68 -14.00
CA LYS A 227 25.38 0.92 -13.23
C LYS A 227 26.11 -0.40 -12.95
N ASP A 228 27.43 -0.43 -13.18
CA ASP A 228 28.23 -1.66 -13.21
C ASP A 228 28.43 -2.32 -11.82
N ASP A 229 28.37 -1.55 -10.73
CA ASP A 229 28.51 -2.05 -9.36
C ASP A 229 27.15 -2.19 -8.62
N ALA A 230 26.03 -2.04 -9.32
CA ALA A 230 24.70 -2.03 -8.70
C ALA A 230 24.38 -3.34 -8.00
N PHE A 231 24.65 -4.49 -8.62
CA PHE A 231 24.36 -5.79 -8.05
C PHE A 231 25.14 -6.04 -6.76
N GLU A 232 26.45 -5.82 -6.80
CA GLU A 232 27.32 -6.04 -5.63
C GLU A 232 26.87 -5.19 -4.44
N ARG A 233 26.64 -3.89 -4.66
CA ARG A 233 26.19 -2.97 -3.60
C ARG A 233 24.82 -3.36 -3.04
N THR A 234 23.87 -3.71 -3.92
CA THR A 234 22.53 -4.10 -3.51
C THR A 234 22.53 -5.41 -2.71
N ILE A 235 23.34 -6.40 -3.13
CA ILE A 235 23.47 -7.67 -2.39
C ILE A 235 24.17 -7.45 -1.04
N ASN A 236 25.18 -6.58 -0.96
CA ASN A 236 25.81 -6.21 0.31
C ASN A 236 24.82 -5.49 1.23
N ALA A 237 23.98 -4.60 0.72
CA ALA A 237 22.91 -3.96 1.48
C ALA A 237 21.95 -4.99 2.10
N LEU A 238 21.50 -5.99 1.33
CA LEU A 238 20.67 -7.09 1.84
C LEU A 238 21.36 -7.85 2.99
N LYS A 239 22.64 -8.17 2.83
CA LYS A 239 23.42 -8.85 3.87
C LYS A 239 23.58 -7.99 5.14
N TYR A 240 23.82 -6.69 5.00
CA TYR A 240 23.92 -5.78 6.16
C TYR A 240 22.58 -5.68 6.90
N LEU A 241 21.45 -5.54 6.16
CA LEU A 241 20.13 -5.48 6.76
C LEU A 241 19.79 -6.78 7.50
N GLN A 242 20.10 -7.95 6.92
CA GLN A 242 19.90 -9.25 7.58
C GLN A 242 20.79 -9.41 8.82
N LYS A 243 22.06 -9.01 8.77
CA LYS A 243 22.96 -9.01 9.92
C LYS A 243 22.37 -8.24 11.12
N HIS A 244 21.62 -7.18 10.85
CA HIS A 244 20.97 -6.35 11.86
C HIS A 244 19.49 -6.70 12.10
N ASN A 245 19.02 -7.88 11.64
CA ASN A 245 17.64 -8.37 11.81
C ASN A 245 16.54 -7.41 11.28
N VAL A 246 16.85 -6.62 10.25
CA VAL A 246 15.84 -5.79 9.59
C VAL A 246 14.95 -6.66 8.69
N LYS A 247 13.66 -6.48 8.77
CA LYS A 247 12.71 -7.17 7.88
C LYS A 247 12.86 -6.64 6.45
N VAL A 248 13.22 -7.52 5.53
CA VAL A 248 13.49 -7.15 4.13
C VAL A 248 12.58 -7.92 3.18
N ALA A 249 12.05 -7.19 2.19
CA ALA A 249 11.45 -7.75 1.00
C ALA A 249 12.37 -7.51 -0.21
N TRP A 250 12.46 -8.51 -1.09
CA TRP A 250 13.08 -8.40 -2.40
C TRP A 250 12.00 -8.14 -3.45
N ALA A 251 12.07 -7.03 -4.17
CA ALA A 251 11.20 -6.76 -5.30
C ALA A 251 11.94 -6.97 -6.62
N MET A 252 11.31 -7.66 -7.56
CA MET A 252 11.86 -7.90 -8.91
C MET A 252 10.84 -7.47 -9.95
N THR A 253 11.24 -6.53 -10.82
CA THR A 253 10.49 -6.21 -12.03
C THR A 253 10.90 -7.17 -13.15
N ILE A 254 9.97 -7.99 -13.60
CA ILE A 254 10.21 -9.04 -14.59
C ILE A 254 9.94 -8.52 -15.99
N THR A 255 10.89 -8.77 -16.88
CA THR A 255 10.84 -8.53 -18.32
C THR A 255 11.44 -9.73 -19.06
N GLU A 256 11.31 -9.79 -20.38
CA GLU A 256 11.97 -10.85 -21.18
C GLU A 256 13.48 -10.86 -20.98
N ASN A 257 14.09 -9.70 -20.71
CA ASN A 257 15.54 -9.55 -20.58
C ASN A 257 16.14 -10.15 -19.29
N ASN A 258 15.30 -10.37 -18.25
CA ASN A 258 15.75 -10.90 -16.96
C ASN A 258 14.94 -12.12 -16.47
N PHE A 259 14.01 -12.60 -17.29
CA PHE A 259 13.14 -13.73 -16.94
C PHE A 259 13.92 -15.00 -16.59
N LEU A 260 15.05 -15.25 -17.27
CA LEU A 260 15.89 -16.42 -16.99
C LEU A 260 16.55 -16.38 -15.62
N ASP A 261 16.77 -15.20 -15.06
CA ASP A 261 17.36 -15.03 -13.72
C ASP A 261 16.33 -15.16 -12.59
N PHE A 262 15.02 -15.29 -12.90
CA PHE A 262 13.95 -15.23 -11.92
C PHE A 262 14.09 -16.28 -10.82
N GLU A 263 14.29 -17.54 -11.17
CA GLU A 263 14.47 -18.62 -10.21
C GLU A 263 15.75 -18.46 -9.38
N ASP A 264 16.84 -18.02 -10.00
CA ASP A 264 18.11 -17.80 -9.29
C ASP A 264 18.06 -16.62 -8.33
N CYS A 265 17.26 -15.56 -8.64
CA CYS A 265 16.94 -14.50 -7.71
C CYS A 265 16.19 -15.02 -6.48
N ILE A 266 15.22 -15.93 -6.65
CA ILE A 266 14.49 -16.56 -5.53
C ILE A 266 15.44 -17.38 -4.66
N LYS A 267 16.27 -18.24 -5.27
CA LYS A 267 17.26 -19.05 -4.53
C LYS A 267 18.23 -18.18 -3.75
N LEU A 268 18.72 -17.09 -4.37
CA LEU A 268 19.65 -16.16 -3.70
C LEU A 268 18.94 -15.40 -2.57
N ALA A 269 17.71 -14.95 -2.76
CA ALA A 269 16.93 -14.28 -1.72
C ALA A 269 16.75 -15.18 -0.49
N LYS A 270 16.37 -16.45 -0.68
CA LYS A 270 16.28 -17.45 0.40
C LYS A 270 17.63 -17.67 1.08
N LYS A 271 18.72 -17.81 0.32
CA LYS A 271 20.09 -18.01 0.85
C LYS A 271 20.55 -16.83 1.71
N ILE A 272 20.16 -15.60 1.38
CA ILE A 272 20.48 -14.40 2.15
C ILE A 272 19.58 -14.29 3.40
N GLY A 273 18.42 -14.96 3.44
CA GLY A 273 17.48 -14.90 4.55
C GLY A 273 16.39 -13.83 4.36
N VAL A 274 16.14 -13.38 3.11
CA VAL A 274 14.99 -12.51 2.81
C VAL A 274 13.70 -13.25 3.06
N GLY A 275 12.76 -12.66 3.79
CA GLY A 275 11.51 -13.33 4.16
C GLY A 275 10.40 -13.19 3.12
N LEU A 276 10.49 -12.19 2.22
CA LEU A 276 9.44 -11.89 1.24
C LEU A 276 10.04 -11.56 -0.12
N PHE A 277 9.60 -12.28 -1.15
CA PHE A 277 9.96 -12.01 -2.55
C PHE A 277 8.73 -11.51 -3.30
N ARG A 278 8.84 -10.36 -3.97
CA ARG A 278 7.76 -9.68 -4.69
C ARG A 278 8.05 -9.57 -6.18
N PRO A 279 7.69 -10.56 -6.99
CA PRO A 279 7.75 -10.45 -8.44
C PRO A 279 6.61 -9.56 -8.96
N GLY A 280 6.89 -8.73 -9.94
CA GLY A 280 5.90 -7.94 -10.67
C GLY A 280 6.32 -7.79 -12.12
N ILE A 281 5.35 -7.73 -13.04
CA ILE A 281 5.63 -7.50 -14.46
C ILE A 281 5.83 -6.00 -14.68
N VAL A 282 6.69 -5.64 -15.63
CA VAL A 282 6.95 -4.25 -15.97
C VAL A 282 5.69 -3.53 -16.46
N PHE A 283 5.49 -2.30 -16.01
CA PHE A 283 4.51 -1.38 -16.59
C PHE A 283 5.18 -0.56 -17.69
N ASN A 284 4.56 -0.49 -18.87
CA ASN A 284 5.03 0.33 -20.00
C ASN A 284 4.78 1.82 -19.74
N SER A 285 5.49 2.38 -18.77
CA SER A 285 5.38 3.78 -18.33
C SER A 285 6.76 4.36 -18.03
N GLY A 286 6.93 5.66 -18.24
CA GLY A 286 8.20 6.33 -18.04
C GLY A 286 9.30 5.80 -18.99
N ARG A 287 10.49 5.50 -18.49
CA ARG A 287 11.56 4.95 -19.33
C ARG A 287 11.27 3.56 -19.90
N ALA A 288 10.31 2.83 -19.32
CA ALA A 288 9.89 1.56 -19.88
C ALA A 288 9.07 1.71 -21.17
N GLU A 289 8.48 2.89 -21.40
CA GLU A 289 7.64 3.13 -22.57
C GLU A 289 8.42 2.84 -23.87
N ASN A 290 7.85 1.98 -24.72
CA ASN A 290 8.46 1.49 -25.97
C ASN A 290 9.76 0.65 -25.84
N GLN A 291 10.18 0.27 -24.62
CA GLN A 291 11.36 -0.59 -24.42
C GLN A 291 11.00 -2.06 -24.21
N PHE A 292 9.81 -2.35 -23.70
CA PHE A 292 9.35 -3.70 -23.42
C PHE A 292 8.05 -3.96 -24.19
N GLN A 293 7.94 -5.16 -24.74
CA GLN A 293 6.74 -5.52 -25.50
C GLN A 293 5.57 -5.81 -24.54
N ASP A 294 4.37 -5.36 -24.94
CA ASP A 294 3.11 -5.69 -24.29
C ASP A 294 2.67 -7.12 -24.71
N ASP A 295 3.47 -8.12 -24.34
CA ASP A 295 3.22 -9.52 -24.70
C ASP A 295 2.40 -10.23 -23.62
N ILE A 296 1.14 -10.54 -23.95
CA ILE A 296 0.22 -11.25 -23.06
C ILE A 296 0.69 -12.69 -22.82
N ASP A 297 1.30 -13.34 -23.79
CA ASP A 297 1.80 -14.70 -23.63
C ASP A 297 3.03 -14.73 -22.73
N PHE A 298 3.87 -13.72 -22.79
CA PHE A 298 4.95 -13.54 -21.80
C PHE A 298 4.38 -13.35 -20.39
N MET A 299 3.38 -12.49 -20.24
CA MET A 299 2.70 -12.29 -18.94
C MET A 299 2.11 -13.61 -18.40
N ARG A 300 1.46 -14.43 -19.23
CA ARG A 300 0.94 -15.75 -18.82
C ARG A 300 2.05 -16.65 -18.32
N ARG A 301 3.17 -16.71 -19.06
CA ARG A 301 4.35 -17.48 -18.63
C ARG A 301 4.90 -17.02 -17.29
N VAL A 302 4.98 -15.70 -17.06
CA VAL A 302 5.43 -15.14 -15.78
C VAL A 302 4.46 -15.54 -14.65
N LYS A 303 3.15 -15.38 -14.84
CA LYS A 303 2.13 -15.76 -13.84
C LYS A 303 2.19 -17.25 -13.51
N GLN A 304 2.31 -18.10 -14.52
CA GLN A 304 2.49 -19.54 -14.35
C GLN A 304 3.75 -19.85 -13.51
N LYS A 305 4.88 -19.22 -13.84
CA LYS A 305 6.12 -19.40 -13.09
C LYS A 305 6.03 -18.88 -11.65
N ILE A 306 5.30 -17.80 -11.39
CA ILE A 306 5.05 -17.33 -10.03
C ILE A 306 4.31 -18.42 -9.24
N SER A 307 3.24 -19.03 -9.78
CA SER A 307 2.49 -20.09 -9.10
C SER A 307 3.36 -21.33 -8.86
N GLU A 308 4.11 -21.78 -9.86
CA GLU A 308 5.05 -22.90 -9.71
C GLU A 308 6.10 -22.64 -8.62
N PHE A 309 6.63 -21.43 -8.57
CA PHE A 309 7.65 -21.07 -7.59
C PHE A 309 7.06 -20.83 -6.18
N GLN A 310 5.80 -20.39 -6.07
CA GLN A 310 5.08 -20.34 -4.80
C GLN A 310 4.94 -21.72 -4.20
N GLU A 311 4.51 -22.72 -4.99
CA GLU A 311 4.41 -24.12 -4.54
C GLU A 311 5.77 -24.71 -4.15
N LYS A 312 6.82 -24.39 -4.92
CA LYS A 312 8.17 -24.95 -4.76
C LYS A 312 8.95 -24.32 -3.60
N TYR A 313 8.81 -23.03 -3.36
CA TYR A 313 9.73 -22.26 -2.52
C TYR A 313 9.11 -21.67 -1.26
N ASN A 314 7.78 -21.51 -1.19
CA ASN A 314 7.14 -20.96 0.02
C ASN A 314 7.32 -21.93 1.19
N ASP A 315 7.67 -21.34 2.35
CA ASP A 315 7.75 -22.04 3.63
C ASP A 315 7.43 -21.07 4.80
N ASN A 316 7.65 -21.50 6.03
CA ASN A 316 7.35 -20.70 7.22
C ASN A 316 8.18 -19.40 7.31
N ASN A 317 9.33 -19.34 6.63
CA ASN A 317 10.28 -18.23 6.72
C ASN A 317 10.42 -17.44 5.41
N PHE A 318 9.88 -17.96 4.31
CA PHE A 318 9.99 -17.35 2.98
C PHE A 318 8.68 -17.43 2.22
N ARG A 319 8.24 -16.32 1.68
CA ARG A 319 7.02 -16.24 0.86
C ARG A 319 7.26 -15.46 -0.43
N ILE A 320 6.73 -15.99 -1.52
CA ILE A 320 6.59 -15.29 -2.79
C ILE A 320 5.19 -14.70 -2.83
N ASP A 321 5.09 -13.38 -2.94
CA ASP A 321 3.82 -12.65 -2.96
C ASP A 321 3.82 -11.69 -4.15
N SER A 322 3.13 -12.05 -5.21
CA SER A 322 3.03 -11.22 -6.41
C SER A 322 2.25 -9.96 -6.14
N VAL A 323 2.76 -8.82 -6.60
CA VAL A 323 2.03 -7.54 -6.56
C VAL A 323 0.71 -7.66 -7.32
N GLU A 324 0.66 -8.46 -8.38
CA GLU A 324 -0.54 -8.70 -9.18
C GLU A 324 -1.52 -9.68 -8.52
N GLY A 325 -1.05 -10.58 -7.66
CA GLY A 325 -1.90 -11.52 -6.92
C GLY A 325 -2.73 -10.89 -5.82
N SER A 326 -2.39 -9.68 -5.36
CA SER A 326 -3.20 -8.93 -4.40
C SER A 326 -4.47 -8.32 -5.03
N THR A 327 -4.48 -8.16 -6.35
CA THR A 327 -5.64 -7.63 -7.11
C THR A 327 -6.39 -8.71 -7.89
N VAL A 328 -5.79 -9.89 -8.08
CA VAL A 328 -6.36 -10.98 -8.91
C VAL A 328 -6.36 -12.27 -8.11
N GLN A 329 -7.24 -12.40 -7.11
CA GLN A 329 -7.61 -13.73 -6.64
C GLN A 329 -8.98 -14.12 -7.19
N SER A 330 -8.93 -15.27 -7.90
CA SER A 330 -10.00 -16.17 -8.30
C SER A 330 -11.44 -15.65 -8.13
N ASN A 331 -12.17 -15.64 -9.21
CA ASN A 331 -13.58 -15.31 -9.31
C ASN A 331 -14.48 -15.97 -8.24
N ASP A 332 -14.05 -17.04 -7.57
CA ASP A 332 -14.85 -17.78 -6.59
C ASP A 332 -14.91 -17.17 -5.19
N SER A 333 -13.93 -16.34 -4.82
CA SER A 333 -13.95 -15.65 -3.50
C SER A 333 -14.55 -14.24 -3.56
N MET A 334 -14.64 -13.63 -4.75
CA MET A 334 -15.27 -12.31 -4.93
C MET A 334 -16.81 -12.35 -4.93
N GLU A 335 -17.44 -13.50 -5.19
CA GLU A 335 -18.91 -13.64 -5.12
C GLU A 335 -19.45 -13.65 -3.68
N LYS A 336 -18.61 -13.84 -2.66
CA LYS A 336 -19.02 -13.89 -1.25
C LYS A 336 -18.78 -12.60 -0.46
N ALA A 337 -18.00 -11.65 -0.97
CA ALA A 337 -17.86 -10.34 -0.34
C ALA A 337 -18.91 -9.40 -0.93
N ASN A 338 -19.91 -9.01 -0.15
CA ASN A 338 -20.94 -8.02 -0.49
C ASN A 338 -20.38 -6.59 -0.74
N TYR A 339 -19.09 -6.45 -0.96
CA TYR A 339 -18.41 -5.27 -1.48
C TYR A 339 -17.83 -5.64 -2.84
N GLU A 340 -18.55 -5.35 -3.92
CA GLU A 340 -17.94 -5.26 -5.24
C GLU A 340 -16.82 -4.25 -5.18
N GLN A 341 -15.57 -4.71 -5.13
CA GLN A 341 -14.43 -3.81 -5.27
C GLN A 341 -14.54 -3.15 -6.63
N ILE A 342 -14.88 -1.87 -6.61
CA ILE A 342 -15.10 -1.08 -7.82
C ILE A 342 -13.79 -0.93 -8.57
N ASN A 343 -12.68 -0.71 -7.81
CA ASN A 343 -11.31 -0.60 -8.32
C ASN A 343 -10.28 -1.11 -7.31
N CYS A 344 -8.99 -0.98 -7.63
CA CYS A 344 -7.87 -1.43 -6.79
C CYS A 344 -7.63 -0.61 -5.52
N GLY A 345 -8.48 0.35 -5.18
CA GLY A 345 -8.31 1.25 -4.03
C GLY A 345 -7.52 2.53 -4.34
N ALA A 346 -7.04 2.69 -5.58
CA ALA A 346 -6.32 3.89 -5.99
C ALA A 346 -7.20 5.14 -5.84
N GLY A 347 -6.70 6.13 -5.12
CA GLY A 347 -7.34 7.41 -4.87
C GLY A 347 -8.21 7.47 -3.61
N TRP A 348 -8.57 6.33 -2.99
CA TRP A 348 -9.37 6.32 -1.76
C TRP A 348 -8.81 5.44 -0.65
N ASN A 349 -8.28 4.25 -0.93
CA ASN A 349 -7.58 3.42 0.05
C ASN A 349 -6.06 3.60 0.02
N PHE A 350 -5.56 4.04 -1.12
CA PHE A 350 -4.16 4.33 -1.39
C PHE A 350 -4.07 5.61 -2.22
N CYS A 351 -3.11 6.48 -1.91
CA CYS A 351 -2.75 7.59 -2.78
C CYS A 351 -1.22 7.79 -2.82
N HIS A 352 -0.77 8.53 -3.84
CA HIS A 352 0.63 8.82 -4.08
C HIS A 352 0.87 10.33 -4.06
N VAL A 353 1.85 10.78 -3.29
CA VAL A 353 2.29 12.19 -3.26
C VAL A 353 3.62 12.30 -3.98
N THR A 354 3.67 13.11 -5.04
CA THR A 354 4.90 13.38 -5.79
C THR A 354 5.85 14.29 -5.02
N ALA A 355 7.14 14.29 -5.37
CA ALA A 355 8.13 15.20 -4.78
C ALA A 355 7.81 16.70 -4.99
N LYS A 356 6.87 17.01 -5.88
CA LYS A 356 6.38 18.37 -6.13
C LYS A 356 5.14 18.74 -5.33
N GLY A 357 4.55 17.78 -4.56
CA GLY A 357 3.37 18.00 -3.74
C GLY A 357 2.03 17.71 -4.42
N GLU A 358 2.03 17.13 -5.62
CA GLU A 358 0.81 16.66 -6.27
C GLU A 358 0.37 15.35 -5.64
N VAL A 359 -0.91 15.22 -5.30
CA VAL A 359 -1.50 13.97 -4.79
C VAL A 359 -2.24 13.28 -5.92
N LEU A 360 -1.81 12.08 -6.25
CA LEU A 360 -2.34 11.27 -7.34
C LEU A 360 -3.03 10.03 -6.78
N ALA A 361 -4.01 9.51 -7.50
CA ALA A 361 -4.63 8.22 -7.15
C ALA A 361 -3.61 7.08 -7.14
N CYS A 362 -2.70 7.05 -8.10
CA CYS A 362 -1.61 6.07 -8.23
C CYS A 362 -0.47 6.68 -9.05
N PRO A 363 0.81 6.33 -8.82
CA PRO A 363 1.92 6.90 -9.56
C PRO A 363 1.88 6.59 -11.07
N ILE A 364 1.21 5.50 -11.48
CA ILE A 364 1.08 5.07 -12.90
C ILE A 364 -0.32 5.41 -13.46
N PHE A 365 -1.28 5.68 -12.60
CA PHE A 365 -2.59 6.23 -12.97
C PHE A 365 -2.65 7.68 -12.45
N PRO A 366 -2.20 8.68 -13.23
CA PRO A 366 -1.95 10.05 -12.77
C PRO A 366 -3.25 10.87 -12.70
N TYR A 367 -4.28 10.31 -12.05
CA TYR A 367 -5.49 11.03 -11.70
C TYR A 367 -5.19 11.91 -10.51
N GLU A 368 -5.21 13.24 -10.73
CA GLU A 368 -4.92 14.22 -9.68
C GLU A 368 -6.08 14.33 -8.70
N LEU A 369 -5.79 14.10 -7.42
CA LEU A 369 -6.71 14.32 -6.33
C LEU A 369 -6.68 15.78 -5.90
N ILE A 370 -5.50 16.27 -5.49
CA ILE A 370 -5.23 17.67 -5.12
C ILE A 370 -3.76 18.04 -5.36
N ASP A 371 -3.48 19.33 -5.30
CA ASP A 371 -2.15 19.92 -5.28
C ASP A 371 -1.88 20.55 -3.89
N LEU A 372 -0.95 19.99 -3.11
CA LEU A 372 -0.65 20.42 -1.74
C LEU A 372 0.03 21.81 -1.65
N ASN A 373 0.41 22.38 -2.79
CA ASN A 373 0.85 23.78 -2.85
C ASN A 373 -0.33 24.76 -2.79
N LYS A 374 -1.55 24.31 -3.01
CA LYS A 374 -2.79 25.11 -3.06
C LYS A 374 -3.80 24.71 -1.98
N ASP A 375 -3.77 23.45 -1.53
CA ASP A 375 -4.75 22.88 -0.63
C ASP A 375 -4.07 21.99 0.41
N ASP A 376 -4.83 21.18 1.15
CA ASP A 376 -4.31 20.24 2.14
C ASP A 376 -5.11 18.92 2.18
N LEU A 377 -4.47 17.88 2.74
CA LEU A 377 -5.07 16.55 2.81
C LEU A 377 -6.36 16.50 3.65
N LEU A 378 -6.44 17.27 4.74
CA LEU A 378 -7.60 17.26 5.63
C LEU A 378 -8.82 17.83 4.92
N SER A 379 -8.64 18.94 4.21
CA SER A 379 -9.69 19.58 3.41
C SER A 379 -10.21 18.60 2.34
N TYR A 380 -9.32 17.95 1.59
CA TYR A 380 -9.71 17.01 0.56
C TYR A 380 -10.47 15.81 1.13
N PHE A 381 -9.90 15.12 2.10
CA PHE A 381 -10.48 13.91 2.67
C PHE A 381 -11.65 14.17 3.65
N SER A 382 -12.01 15.44 3.91
CA SER A 382 -13.24 15.78 4.64
C SER A 382 -14.51 15.45 3.85
N LYS A 383 -14.40 15.25 2.55
CA LYS A 383 -15.49 14.91 1.63
C LYS A 383 -15.14 13.66 0.83
N LYS A 384 -16.16 12.90 0.47
CA LYS A 384 -16.01 11.75 -0.42
C LYS A 384 -15.82 12.23 -1.84
N ASP A 385 -14.74 11.80 -2.51
CA ASP A 385 -14.60 11.99 -3.95
C ASP A 385 -15.39 10.90 -4.68
N GLU A 386 -16.65 11.19 -4.98
CA GLU A 386 -17.57 10.22 -5.63
C GLU A 386 -17.03 9.75 -6.98
N MET A 387 -16.30 10.60 -7.71
CA MET A 387 -15.78 10.21 -9.03
C MET A 387 -14.76 9.08 -8.92
N ILE A 388 -13.80 9.18 -8.00
CA ILE A 388 -12.79 8.12 -7.83
C ILE A 388 -13.37 6.88 -7.17
N HIS A 389 -14.33 7.03 -6.25
CA HIS A 389 -14.99 5.92 -5.59
C HIS A 389 -15.86 5.10 -6.55
N LEU A 390 -16.45 5.75 -7.57
CA LEU A 390 -17.29 5.09 -8.59
C LEU A 390 -16.51 4.69 -9.84
N LEU A 391 -15.22 5.00 -9.93
CA LEU A 391 -14.38 4.67 -11.07
C LEU A 391 -14.07 3.17 -11.10
N HIS A 392 -14.79 2.43 -11.92
CA HIS A 392 -14.55 1.00 -12.11
C HIS A 392 -13.23 0.73 -12.83
N SER A 393 -12.47 -0.25 -12.34
CA SER A 393 -11.36 -0.83 -13.09
C SER A 393 -11.85 -1.62 -14.31
N PRO A 394 -10.98 -1.87 -15.33
CA PRO A 394 -11.29 -2.84 -16.37
C PRO A 394 -11.74 -4.18 -15.78
N LYS A 395 -12.87 -4.72 -16.24
CA LYS A 395 -13.43 -5.99 -15.79
C LYS A 395 -14.26 -6.65 -16.88
N LYS A 396 -14.54 -7.96 -16.73
CA LYS A 396 -15.28 -8.77 -17.73
C LYS A 396 -16.59 -8.15 -18.19
N GLY A 397 -17.35 -7.52 -17.27
CA GLY A 397 -18.63 -6.86 -17.61
C GLY A 397 -18.47 -5.62 -18.51
N ILE A 398 -17.33 -4.93 -18.43
CA ILE A 398 -17.01 -3.72 -19.19
C ILE A 398 -16.23 -4.05 -20.48
N CYS A 399 -15.21 -4.88 -20.36
CA CYS A 399 -14.23 -5.15 -21.41
C CYS A 399 -14.55 -6.48 -22.13
N LYS A 400 -15.79 -6.64 -22.62
CA LYS A 400 -16.17 -7.85 -23.36
C LYS A 400 -15.27 -8.08 -24.57
N ASN A 401 -14.75 -9.32 -24.72
CA ASN A 401 -13.90 -9.73 -25.82
C ASN A 401 -12.59 -8.91 -26.00
N CYS A 402 -12.19 -8.15 -24.99
CA CYS A 402 -10.92 -7.41 -25.04
C CYS A 402 -9.74 -8.36 -24.77
N LYS A 403 -8.81 -8.47 -25.75
CA LYS A 403 -7.59 -9.28 -25.60
C LYS A 403 -6.68 -8.86 -24.45
N PHE A 404 -6.76 -7.60 -24.01
CA PHE A 404 -5.95 -7.06 -22.92
C PHE A 404 -6.57 -7.27 -21.53
N LEU A 405 -7.82 -7.77 -21.45
CA LEU A 405 -8.53 -7.87 -20.17
C LEU A 405 -7.78 -8.72 -19.13
N GLU A 406 -7.12 -9.78 -19.55
CA GLU A 406 -6.36 -10.65 -18.64
C GLU A 406 -5.24 -9.89 -17.91
N ARG A 407 -4.65 -8.88 -18.55
CA ARG A 407 -3.65 -8.00 -17.95
C ARG A 407 -4.27 -6.87 -17.16
N ASP A 408 -5.32 -6.26 -17.70
CA ASP A 408 -5.88 -5.00 -17.21
C ASP A 408 -6.88 -5.21 -16.07
N ASN A 409 -7.38 -6.44 -15.89
CA ASN A 409 -8.43 -6.75 -14.93
C ASN A 409 -8.09 -6.25 -13.51
N GLY A 410 -8.95 -5.40 -12.98
CA GLY A 410 -8.81 -4.84 -11.63
C GLY A 410 -7.80 -3.67 -11.50
N CYS A 411 -7.05 -3.30 -12.55
CA CYS A 411 -6.02 -2.26 -12.47
C CYS A 411 -6.33 -1.05 -13.36
N LEU A 412 -6.54 0.13 -12.74
CA LEU A 412 -6.79 1.39 -13.45
C LEU A 412 -5.59 1.80 -14.32
N ALA A 413 -4.36 1.60 -13.82
CA ALA A 413 -3.14 1.96 -14.53
C ALA A 413 -2.94 1.11 -15.79
N GLN A 414 -3.12 -0.21 -15.71
CA GLN A 414 -3.04 -1.08 -16.88
C GLN A 414 -4.11 -0.73 -17.91
N GLY A 415 -5.35 -0.48 -17.45
CA GLY A 415 -6.42 -0.03 -18.36
C GLY A 415 -6.08 1.25 -19.10
N LEU A 416 -5.47 2.23 -18.41
CA LEU A 416 -5.03 3.48 -19.04
C LEU A 416 -3.90 3.24 -20.06
N LEU A 417 -2.90 2.44 -19.72
CA LEU A 417 -1.79 2.12 -20.62
C LEU A 417 -2.28 1.37 -21.85
N SER A 418 -3.14 0.36 -21.69
CA SER A 418 -3.73 -0.39 -22.81
C SER A 418 -4.58 0.46 -23.73
N SER A 419 -5.28 1.49 -23.17
CA SER A 419 -6.13 2.37 -23.98
C SER A 419 -5.33 3.22 -24.96
N LYS A 420 -4.05 3.52 -24.68
CA LYS A 420 -3.16 4.26 -25.57
C LYS A 420 -2.87 3.49 -26.87
N SER A 421 -2.79 2.17 -26.78
CA SER A 421 -2.52 1.28 -27.94
C SER A 421 -3.78 0.66 -28.54
N ASN A 422 -4.96 0.89 -27.96
CA ASN A 422 -6.25 0.32 -28.39
C ASN A 422 -7.31 1.40 -28.59
N GLN A 423 -7.47 1.87 -29.82
CA GLN A 423 -8.45 2.90 -30.19
C GLN A 423 -9.91 2.51 -29.83
N ASN A 424 -10.22 1.22 -29.73
CA ASN A 424 -11.55 0.69 -29.42
C ASN A 424 -11.67 0.25 -27.94
N CYS A 425 -10.94 0.86 -27.03
CA CYS A 425 -11.00 0.52 -25.61
C CYS A 425 -12.35 0.93 -25.00
N SER A 426 -13.22 -0.05 -24.72
CA SER A 426 -14.54 0.19 -24.12
C SER A 426 -14.46 0.86 -22.76
N TRP A 427 -13.43 0.52 -21.96
CA TRP A 427 -13.24 1.06 -20.62
C TRP A 427 -12.93 2.57 -20.63
N ILE A 428 -12.00 3.03 -21.47
CA ILE A 428 -11.65 4.46 -21.54
C ILE A 428 -12.83 5.33 -22.00
N ASN A 429 -13.74 4.75 -22.78
CA ASN A 429 -14.95 5.45 -23.27
C ASN A 429 -15.99 5.65 -22.17
N LEU A 430 -15.92 4.88 -21.06
CA LEU A 430 -16.79 5.05 -19.89
C LEU A 430 -16.31 6.16 -18.95
N LEU A 431 -15.05 6.62 -19.09
CA LEU A 431 -14.55 7.72 -18.28
C LEU A 431 -15.25 9.02 -18.67
N THR A 432 -15.86 9.68 -17.68
CA THR A 432 -16.53 10.96 -17.89
C THR A 432 -15.56 12.05 -18.31
N PRO A 433 -16.02 13.15 -18.95
CA PRO A 433 -15.16 14.28 -19.25
C PRO A 433 -14.42 14.86 -18.03
N GLU A 434 -15.08 14.86 -16.86
CA GLU A 434 -14.53 15.33 -15.59
C GLU A 434 -13.37 14.44 -15.12
N ILE A 435 -13.52 13.11 -15.21
CA ILE A 435 -12.46 12.15 -14.90
C ILE A 435 -11.28 12.35 -15.86
N LYS A 436 -11.56 12.45 -17.17
CA LYS A 436 -10.51 12.68 -18.19
C LYS A 436 -9.75 13.98 -17.96
N LYS A 437 -10.44 15.04 -17.52
CA LYS A 437 -9.81 16.34 -17.21
C LYS A 437 -8.83 16.24 -16.03
N ARG A 438 -9.07 15.36 -15.06
CA ARG A 438 -8.18 15.13 -13.91
C ARG A 438 -7.06 14.13 -14.19
N LEU A 439 -7.11 13.41 -15.32
CA LEU A 439 -6.00 12.57 -15.79
C LEU A 439 -4.94 13.43 -16.45
N LYS A 440 -3.77 13.50 -15.84
CA LYS A 440 -2.60 14.15 -16.45
C LYS A 440 -1.99 13.22 -17.50
N GLU A 441 -1.40 13.78 -18.56
CA GLU A 441 -0.68 12.97 -19.55
C GLU A 441 0.50 12.24 -18.91
N SER A 442 1.27 12.94 -18.11
CA SER A 442 2.30 12.43 -17.21
C SER A 442 2.68 13.50 -16.21
N VAL A 443 2.91 13.12 -14.95
CA VAL A 443 3.53 14.02 -13.95
C VAL A 443 5.06 13.89 -13.96
N TYR A 444 5.57 12.91 -14.69
CA TYR A 444 7.00 12.66 -14.81
C TYR A 444 7.46 12.92 -16.24
N THR A 445 8.51 13.69 -16.37
CA THR A 445 9.12 14.03 -17.66
C THR A 445 10.55 13.54 -17.75
N SER A 446 11.01 13.25 -18.95
CA SER A 446 12.41 12.86 -19.22
C SER A 446 13.40 14.00 -19.00
N ASN A 447 12.94 15.27 -18.98
CA ASN A 447 13.76 16.47 -18.81
C ASN A 447 14.00 16.83 -17.35
#